data_ed39267f0c9a4bb5f05ab8c28849c54c
#
_entry.id   ed39267f0c9a4bb5f05ab8c28849c54c
#
_cell.length_a   1.000
_cell.length_b   1.000
_cell.length_c   1.000
_cell.angle_alpha   90.00
_cell.angle_beta   90.00
_cell.angle_gamma   90.00
#
_symmetry.space_group_name_H-M   'P 1'
#
loop_
_entity.id
_entity.type
_entity.pdbx_description
1 polymer ?
#
loop_
_entity_poly.entity_id
_entity_poly.type
_entity_poly.pdbx_seq_one_letter_code
_entity_poly.pdbx_strand_id
1 'polypeptide(L)'
;FCLFRTTRLQSRICSHSILLHQGKDIFQGPPEEAVSRYYSLSRTSSNVAPEICQLKKQTADTRGQEELLNAYDIKKEARSEHGAGDLVIEKVAFLDEAGFSNRTFKVGARLNILLQLHAKQEISDPGAGLQLYDRMNNLVFAAGTRQLRMPLPDFAIEETRIMKISLDLHIQPGEYTLSVGCGQPSGEDQNTGFAQHRLEGLGPITVIPVDSGVWPFYGMARLPMSISVEGSSTSTF
;
A
#
# COMPACT_ATOMS: atom_id res chain seq x y z
N PHE A 1 26.13 10.92 16.77
CA PHE A 1 25.40 9.65 16.95
C PHE A 1 24.14 9.94 17.74
N CYS A 2 22.99 9.91 17.10
CA CYS A 2 21.71 10.00 17.79
C CYS A 2 21.07 8.62 17.77
N LEU A 3 20.86 8.02 18.92
CA LEU A 3 20.13 6.77 19.09
C LEU A 3 18.67 7.11 19.35
N PHE A 4 17.79 6.95 18.36
CA PHE A 4 16.37 7.24 18.51
C PHE A 4 15.52 5.98 18.32
N ARG A 5 14.52 5.83 19.17
CA ARG A 5 13.52 4.76 19.15
C ARG A 5 12.26 5.13 18.35
N THR A 6 12.23 6.33 17.74
CA THR A 6 11.07 6.86 16.99
C THR A 6 11.48 7.38 15.63
N THR A 7 10.85 6.90 14.60
CA THR A 7 11.18 7.02 13.18
C THR A 7 10.87 8.38 12.52
N ARG A 8 10.08 9.27 13.15
CA ARG A 8 9.58 10.50 12.53
C ARG A 8 10.58 11.68 12.43
N LEU A 9 11.65 11.66 13.20
CA LEU A 9 12.63 12.76 13.25
C LEU A 9 13.93 12.46 12.49
N GLN A 10 14.20 11.20 12.15
CA GLN A 10 15.49 10.79 11.61
C GLN A 10 15.76 11.30 10.20
N SER A 11 14.77 11.30 9.31
CA SER A 11 14.94 11.70 7.91
C SER A 11 15.22 13.22 7.71
N ARG A 12 14.89 14.03 8.73
CA ARG A 12 15.07 15.49 8.65
C ARG A 12 16.33 16.01 9.35
N ILE A 13 16.95 15.25 10.22
CA ILE A 13 18.03 15.70 11.11
C ILE A 13 19.35 14.99 10.81
N CYS A 14 19.29 13.75 10.32
CA CYS A 14 20.48 12.94 10.08
C CYS A 14 20.74 12.76 8.59
N SER A 15 22.00 12.87 8.17
CA SER A 15 22.44 12.57 6.79
C SER A 15 22.79 11.09 6.61
N HIS A 16 22.96 10.34 7.71
CA HIS A 16 23.35 8.92 7.71
C HIS A 16 22.72 8.18 8.87
N SER A 17 22.35 6.92 8.65
CA SER A 17 21.77 6.06 9.68
C SER A 17 22.31 4.64 9.60
N ILE A 18 22.29 3.97 10.73
CA ILE A 18 22.67 2.56 10.88
C ILE A 18 21.45 1.82 11.43
N LEU A 19 21.05 0.74 10.76
CA LEU A 19 19.97 -0.13 11.21
C LEU A 19 20.57 -1.38 11.87
N LEU A 20 20.22 -1.56 13.14
CA LEU A 20 20.63 -2.74 13.91
C LEU A 20 19.43 -3.68 14.09
N HIS A 21 19.66 -4.97 13.87
CA HIS A 21 18.70 -6.03 14.17
C HIS A 21 19.40 -7.16 14.93
N GLN A 22 18.84 -7.54 16.07
CA GLN A 22 19.42 -8.57 16.95
C GLN A 22 20.92 -8.35 17.27
N GLY A 23 21.30 -7.09 17.46
CA GLY A 23 22.67 -6.71 17.79
C GLY A 23 23.65 -6.70 16.63
N LYS A 24 23.20 -6.96 15.41
CA LYS A 24 24.01 -6.90 14.19
C LYS A 24 23.63 -5.68 13.36
N ASP A 25 24.65 -5.10 12.73
CA ASP A 25 24.48 -4.06 11.72
C ASP A 25 24.01 -4.72 10.41
N ILE A 26 22.81 -4.36 9.98
CA ILE A 26 22.18 -4.91 8.76
C ILE A 26 22.03 -3.88 7.65
N PHE A 27 22.23 -2.60 7.96
CA PHE A 27 22.20 -1.54 6.96
C PHE A 27 22.86 -0.26 7.46
N GLN A 28 23.65 0.37 6.59
CA GLN A 28 24.20 1.71 6.77
C GLN A 28 23.91 2.54 5.52
N GLY A 29 23.32 3.73 5.68
CA GLY A 29 23.01 4.60 4.55
C GLY A 29 22.02 5.70 4.86
N PRO A 30 21.31 6.21 3.84
CA PRO A 30 20.34 7.28 4.01
C PRO A 30 19.25 6.92 5.03
N PRO A 31 18.81 7.88 5.88
CA PRO A 31 17.80 7.63 6.91
C PRO A 31 16.48 7.09 6.37
N GLU A 32 16.04 7.55 5.21
CA GLU A 32 14.77 7.12 4.59
C GLU A 32 14.78 5.63 4.26
N GLU A 33 15.91 5.15 3.75
CA GLU A 33 16.10 3.73 3.41
C GLU A 33 16.22 2.86 4.66
N ALA A 34 16.93 3.33 5.69
CA ALA A 34 17.01 2.64 6.98
C ALA A 34 15.63 2.51 7.65
N VAL A 35 14.81 3.57 7.59
CA VAL A 35 13.44 3.58 8.12
C VAL A 35 12.56 2.59 7.33
N SER A 36 12.65 2.58 6.02
CA SER A 36 11.91 1.62 5.17
C SER A 36 12.26 0.17 5.54
N ARG A 37 13.56 -0.13 5.69
CA ARG A 37 14.06 -1.45 6.11
C ARG A 37 13.64 -1.80 7.54
N TYR A 38 13.66 -0.86 8.47
CA TYR A 38 13.19 -1.06 9.84
C TYR A 38 11.72 -1.48 9.88
N TYR A 39 10.86 -0.80 9.14
CA TYR A 39 9.44 -1.19 9.07
C TYR A 39 9.22 -2.54 8.39
N SER A 40 10.08 -2.93 7.48
CA SER A 40 10.06 -4.27 6.89
C SER A 40 10.41 -5.35 7.92
N LEU A 41 11.28 -5.04 8.89
CA LEU A 41 11.73 -5.96 9.93
C LEU A 41 10.80 -5.95 11.18
N SER A 42 10.19 -4.81 11.52
CA SER A 42 9.49 -4.64 12.80
C SER A 42 8.02 -5.04 12.81
N ARG A 43 7.45 -5.49 11.70
CA ARG A 43 6.04 -5.91 11.61
C ARG A 43 5.73 -7.29 12.22
N THR A 44 6.62 -7.84 13.01
CA THR A 44 6.52 -9.18 13.58
C THR A 44 5.59 -9.29 14.80
N SER A 45 4.88 -8.25 15.22
CA SER A 45 4.09 -8.31 16.46
C SER A 45 2.79 -7.51 16.39
N SER A 46 1.77 -8.05 15.75
CA SER A 46 0.38 -7.79 16.16
C SER A 46 -0.61 -8.76 15.49
N ASN A 47 -1.02 -9.77 16.24
CA ASN A 47 -2.19 -10.58 15.94
C ASN A 47 -3.46 -9.76 16.22
N VAL A 48 -4.00 -9.09 15.22
CA VAL A 48 -5.39 -8.62 15.20
C VAL A 48 -5.99 -9.10 13.88
N ALA A 49 -6.91 -10.04 13.99
CA ALA A 49 -7.65 -10.55 12.83
C ALA A 49 -8.68 -9.50 12.37
N PRO A 50 -8.61 -8.98 11.14
CA PRO A 50 -9.70 -8.20 10.58
C PRO A 50 -10.79 -9.14 10.02
N GLU A 51 -12.05 -8.73 10.17
CA GLU A 51 -13.19 -9.39 9.53
C GLU A 51 -12.98 -9.47 8.01
N ILE A 52 -13.16 -10.68 7.49
CA ILE A 52 -12.93 -11.03 6.09
C ILE A 52 -14.03 -10.39 5.25
N CYS A 53 -13.71 -9.36 4.49
CA CYS A 53 -14.53 -8.92 3.38
C CYS A 53 -14.45 -9.99 2.27
N GLN A 54 -15.53 -10.76 2.08
CA GLN A 54 -15.62 -11.75 1.01
C GLN A 54 -15.68 -11.02 -0.35
N LEU A 55 -14.54 -10.92 -1.00
CA LEU A 55 -14.46 -10.46 -2.39
C LEU A 55 -14.92 -11.58 -3.33
N LYS A 56 -16.03 -11.32 -4.05
CA LYS A 56 -16.48 -12.15 -5.16
C LYS A 56 -15.35 -12.28 -6.19
N LYS A 57 -15.03 -13.52 -6.58
CA LYS A 57 -14.18 -13.81 -7.75
C LYS A 57 -14.79 -13.13 -8.99
N GLN A 58 -14.24 -11.99 -9.38
CA GLN A 58 -14.48 -11.42 -10.70
C GLN A 58 -13.41 -11.99 -11.62
N THR A 59 -13.82 -12.79 -12.58
CA THR A 59 -13.01 -13.11 -13.76
C THR A 59 -12.89 -11.84 -14.57
N ALA A 60 -11.83 -11.09 -14.35
CA ALA A 60 -11.56 -9.87 -15.07
C ALA A 60 -11.10 -10.19 -16.49
N ASP A 61 -11.62 -9.45 -17.45
CA ASP A 61 -11.15 -9.45 -18.84
C ASP A 61 -9.68 -8.97 -18.87
N THR A 62 -8.75 -9.90 -18.95
CA THR A 62 -7.31 -9.64 -18.87
C THR A 62 -6.85 -8.78 -20.06
N ARG A 63 -7.45 -8.90 -21.23
CA ARG A 63 -7.11 -8.09 -22.41
C ARG A 63 -7.41 -6.61 -22.20
N GLY A 64 -8.57 -6.28 -21.66
CA GLY A 64 -8.92 -4.89 -21.36
C GLY A 64 -8.00 -4.27 -20.32
N GLN A 65 -7.53 -5.04 -19.34
CA GLN A 65 -6.60 -4.53 -18.32
C GLN A 65 -5.20 -4.25 -18.87
N GLU A 66 -4.73 -5.07 -19.80
CA GLU A 66 -3.44 -4.83 -20.47
C GLU A 66 -3.47 -3.58 -21.34
N GLU A 67 -4.55 -3.34 -22.06
CA GLU A 67 -4.76 -2.11 -22.83
C GLU A 67 -4.77 -0.86 -21.92
N LEU A 68 -5.45 -0.93 -20.78
CA LEU A 68 -5.47 0.15 -19.79
C LEU A 68 -4.07 0.41 -19.19
N LEU A 69 -3.30 -0.63 -18.89
CA LEU A 69 -1.93 -0.49 -18.43
C LEU A 69 -1.02 0.13 -19.48
N ASN A 70 -1.19 -0.24 -20.75
CA ASN A 70 -0.42 0.35 -21.84
C ASN A 70 -0.76 1.83 -22.05
N ALA A 71 -2.03 2.21 -21.92
CA ALA A 71 -2.49 3.58 -22.12
C ALA A 71 -2.17 4.51 -20.92
N TYR A 72 -2.16 3.99 -19.70
CA TYR A 72 -2.13 4.79 -18.48
C TYR A 72 -0.98 4.45 -17.54
N ASP A 73 0.11 3.85 -18.04
CA ASP A 73 1.27 3.50 -17.22
C ASP A 73 1.95 4.73 -16.61
N ILE A 74 2.08 4.69 -15.30
CA ILE A 74 2.70 5.74 -14.48
C ILE A 74 3.97 5.27 -13.77
N LYS A 75 4.51 4.11 -14.12
CA LYS A 75 5.73 3.59 -13.48
C LYS A 75 6.85 4.62 -13.43
N LYS A 76 7.04 5.37 -14.51
CA LYS A 76 8.09 6.40 -14.62
C LYS A 76 7.92 7.58 -13.64
N GLU A 77 6.75 7.73 -13.03
CA GLU A 77 6.51 8.75 -12.01
C GLU A 77 7.02 8.32 -10.63
N ALA A 78 7.42 7.07 -10.44
CA ALA A 78 7.99 6.62 -9.19
C ALA A 78 9.22 7.45 -8.82
N ARG A 79 9.24 7.97 -7.58
CA ARG A 79 10.37 8.75 -7.05
C ARG A 79 11.60 7.88 -6.84
N SER A 80 11.40 6.63 -6.46
CA SER A 80 12.45 5.63 -6.31
C SER A 80 11.95 4.23 -6.68
N GLU A 81 12.88 3.41 -7.16
CA GLU A 81 12.65 2.02 -7.54
C GLU A 81 13.79 1.17 -6.96
N HIS A 82 13.47 0.08 -6.26
CA HIS A 82 14.45 -0.81 -5.66
C HIS A 82 13.91 -2.22 -5.45
N GLY A 83 14.80 -3.17 -5.24
CA GLY A 83 14.51 -4.58 -4.97
C GLY A 83 15.52 -5.53 -5.60
N ALA A 84 15.37 -6.84 -5.37
CA ALA A 84 16.25 -7.88 -5.95
C ALA A 84 16.04 -8.05 -7.46
N GLY A 85 14.81 -7.87 -7.93
CA GLY A 85 14.49 -7.80 -9.34
C GLY A 85 14.17 -9.14 -10.02
N ASP A 86 13.94 -10.23 -9.27
CA ASP A 86 13.52 -11.51 -9.83
C ASP A 86 12.01 -11.51 -10.15
N LEU A 87 11.20 -10.78 -9.35
CA LEU A 87 9.81 -10.43 -9.65
C LEU A 87 9.71 -8.91 -9.73
N VAL A 88 9.36 -8.38 -10.89
CA VAL A 88 9.33 -6.93 -11.13
C VAL A 88 7.93 -6.42 -11.43
N ILE A 89 7.66 -5.18 -11.02
CA ILE A 89 6.49 -4.43 -11.45
C ILE A 89 6.88 -3.70 -12.73
N GLU A 90 6.36 -4.13 -13.87
CA GLU A 90 6.67 -3.53 -15.15
C GLU A 90 5.84 -2.28 -15.44
N LYS A 91 4.55 -2.31 -15.09
CA LYS A 91 3.61 -1.21 -15.31
C LYS A 91 2.69 -1.01 -14.12
N VAL A 92 2.26 0.23 -13.93
CA VAL A 92 1.30 0.64 -12.90
C VAL A 92 0.31 1.62 -13.49
N ALA A 93 -0.98 1.45 -13.22
CA ALA A 93 -1.99 2.45 -13.59
C ALA A 93 -2.94 2.71 -12.42
N PHE A 94 -3.37 3.98 -12.27
CA PHE A 94 -4.38 4.41 -11.32
C PHE A 94 -5.67 4.74 -12.08
N LEU A 95 -6.76 4.04 -11.74
CA LEU A 95 -8.03 4.13 -12.42
C LEU A 95 -9.16 4.42 -11.43
N ASP A 96 -10.20 5.08 -11.87
CA ASP A 96 -11.47 5.18 -11.15
C ASP A 96 -12.33 3.91 -11.33
N GLU A 97 -13.56 3.94 -10.80
CA GLU A 97 -14.51 2.83 -10.93
C GLU A 97 -14.94 2.57 -12.37
N ALA A 98 -14.94 3.60 -13.21
CA ALA A 98 -15.29 3.50 -14.62
C ALA A 98 -14.12 3.00 -15.50
N GLY A 99 -12.92 2.85 -14.92
CA GLY A 99 -11.72 2.39 -15.63
C GLY A 99 -10.94 3.50 -16.33
N PHE A 100 -11.22 4.76 -16.04
CA PHE A 100 -10.46 5.90 -16.57
C PHE A 100 -9.30 6.28 -15.64
N SER A 101 -8.20 6.70 -16.24
CA SER A 101 -7.08 7.26 -15.46
C SER A 101 -7.56 8.50 -14.71
N ASN A 102 -7.39 8.48 -13.40
CA ASN A 102 -7.83 9.56 -12.52
C ASN A 102 -6.83 9.80 -11.39
N ARG A 103 -6.70 11.08 -11.02
CA ARG A 103 -5.84 11.52 -9.91
C ARG A 103 -6.63 12.26 -8.83
N THR A 104 -7.92 12.53 -9.07
CA THR A 104 -8.77 13.24 -8.13
C THR A 104 -9.97 12.38 -7.77
N PHE A 105 -10.11 12.09 -6.49
CA PHE A 105 -11.13 11.20 -5.97
C PHE A 105 -11.93 11.91 -4.87
N LYS A 106 -13.23 11.63 -4.76
CA LYS A 106 -14.01 12.04 -3.60
C LYS A 106 -13.72 11.12 -2.42
N VAL A 107 -13.90 11.62 -1.20
CA VAL A 107 -13.85 10.77 0.01
C VAL A 107 -14.81 9.60 -0.15
N GLY A 108 -14.32 8.37 0.05
CA GLY A 108 -15.07 7.13 -0.13
C GLY A 108 -15.11 6.59 -1.57
N ALA A 109 -14.60 7.34 -2.56
CA ALA A 109 -14.50 6.82 -3.91
C ALA A 109 -13.46 5.70 -4.00
N ARG A 110 -13.64 4.81 -4.98
CA ARG A 110 -12.74 3.68 -5.21
C ARG A 110 -11.61 4.05 -6.15
N LEU A 111 -10.40 3.85 -5.68
CA LEU A 111 -9.19 3.83 -6.47
C LEU A 111 -8.88 2.39 -6.87
N ASN A 112 -8.76 2.11 -8.16
CA ASN A 112 -8.27 0.86 -8.72
C ASN A 112 -6.82 1.03 -9.15
N ILE A 113 -5.94 0.16 -8.69
CA ILE A 113 -4.53 0.15 -9.05
C ILE A 113 -4.27 -1.14 -9.81
N LEU A 114 -3.87 -1.02 -11.07
CA LEU A 114 -3.41 -2.15 -11.86
C LEU A 114 -1.90 -2.25 -11.78
N LEU A 115 -1.38 -3.45 -11.54
CA LEU A 115 0.04 -3.78 -11.51
C LEU A 115 0.30 -4.90 -12.51
N GLN A 116 1.23 -4.71 -13.43
CA GLN A 116 1.77 -5.79 -14.24
C GLN A 116 3.02 -6.33 -13.56
N LEU A 117 2.95 -7.57 -13.13
CA LEU A 117 4.04 -8.30 -12.47
C LEU A 117 4.66 -9.25 -13.48
N HIS A 118 5.99 -9.22 -13.60
CA HIS A 118 6.76 -10.11 -14.46
C HIS A 118 7.85 -10.82 -13.66
N ALA A 119 7.90 -12.14 -13.76
CA ALA A 119 8.86 -12.97 -13.07
C ALA A 119 10.01 -13.37 -14.01
N LYS A 120 11.24 -12.94 -13.68
CA LYS A 120 12.46 -13.32 -14.41
C LYS A 120 13.02 -14.68 -13.95
N GLN A 121 12.58 -15.12 -12.78
CA GLN A 121 12.91 -16.41 -12.18
C GLN A 121 11.62 -17.05 -11.66
N GLU A 122 11.69 -18.33 -11.32
CA GLU A 122 10.59 -18.99 -10.60
C GLU A 122 10.43 -18.37 -9.22
N ILE A 123 9.21 -17.96 -8.87
CA ILE A 123 8.88 -17.30 -7.58
C ILE A 123 7.80 -18.11 -6.86
N SER A 124 8.16 -18.67 -5.74
CA SER A 124 7.23 -19.38 -4.85
C SER A 124 6.68 -18.45 -3.77
N ASP A 125 5.41 -18.63 -3.42
CA ASP A 125 4.68 -17.88 -2.39
C ASP A 125 4.83 -16.35 -2.53
N PRO A 126 4.58 -15.77 -3.71
CA PRO A 126 4.69 -14.33 -3.91
C PRO A 126 3.64 -13.57 -3.11
N GLY A 127 3.98 -12.35 -2.74
CA GLY A 127 3.05 -11.39 -2.15
C GLY A 127 3.19 -10.03 -2.82
N ALA A 128 2.12 -9.26 -2.83
CA ALA A 128 2.15 -7.88 -3.31
C ALA A 128 1.23 -7.00 -2.47
N GLY A 129 1.50 -5.69 -2.45
CA GLY A 129 0.73 -4.77 -1.65
C GLY A 129 1.06 -3.31 -1.92
N LEU A 130 0.40 -2.45 -1.15
CA LEU A 130 0.56 -1.01 -1.25
C LEU A 130 0.75 -0.36 0.12
N GLN A 131 1.30 0.84 0.08
CA GLN A 131 1.35 1.78 1.19
C GLN A 131 0.88 3.14 0.68
N LEU A 132 0.09 3.83 1.48
CA LEU A 132 -0.43 5.16 1.21
C LEU A 132 0.17 6.14 2.20
N TYR A 133 0.70 7.24 1.71
CA TYR A 133 1.34 8.28 2.50
C TYR A 133 0.67 9.63 2.29
N ASP A 134 0.57 10.43 3.35
CA ASP A 134 0.15 11.82 3.26
C ASP A 134 1.28 12.73 2.73
N ARG A 135 0.98 14.01 2.51
CA ARG A 135 1.96 15.02 2.05
C ARG A 135 3.15 15.22 3.00
N MET A 136 3.00 14.81 4.26
CA MET A 136 4.05 14.87 5.28
C MET A 136 4.89 13.58 5.33
N ASN A 137 4.63 12.66 4.39
CA ASN A 137 5.22 11.32 4.34
C ASN A 137 4.89 10.46 5.58
N ASN A 138 3.73 10.70 6.22
CA ASN A 138 3.23 9.80 7.23
C ASN A 138 2.51 8.64 6.56
N LEU A 139 2.78 7.41 7.05
CA LEU A 139 2.05 6.24 6.60
C LEU A 139 0.60 6.30 7.08
N VAL A 140 -0.34 6.41 6.16
CA VAL A 140 -1.79 6.44 6.42
C VAL A 140 -2.37 5.04 6.41
N PHE A 141 -1.97 4.23 5.44
CA PHE A 141 -2.47 2.86 5.26
C PHE A 141 -1.42 1.97 4.61
N ALA A 142 -1.41 0.70 5.00
CA ALA A 142 -0.60 -0.33 4.35
C ALA A 142 -1.30 -1.68 4.43
N ALA A 143 -1.47 -2.34 3.29
CA ALA A 143 -1.95 -3.70 3.22
C ALA A 143 -1.48 -4.38 1.93
N GLY A 144 -1.54 -5.70 1.94
CA GLY A 144 -1.21 -6.53 0.79
C GLY A 144 -1.89 -7.89 0.88
N THR A 145 -1.54 -8.74 -0.04
CA THR A 145 -2.13 -10.08 -0.21
C THR A 145 -2.07 -10.92 1.06
N ARG A 146 -1.00 -10.79 1.85
CA ARG A 146 -0.83 -11.55 3.11
C ARG A 146 -1.79 -11.09 4.20
N GLN A 147 -1.94 -9.76 4.41
CA GLN A 147 -2.88 -9.20 5.37
C GLN A 147 -4.33 -9.55 5.00
N LEU A 148 -4.63 -9.62 3.71
CA LEU A 148 -5.94 -10.00 3.19
C LEU A 148 -6.13 -11.51 3.11
N ARG A 149 -5.12 -12.33 3.44
CA ARG A 149 -5.12 -13.79 3.30
C ARG A 149 -5.51 -14.25 1.89
N MET A 150 -5.03 -13.53 0.89
CA MET A 150 -5.22 -13.81 -0.54
C MET A 150 -3.87 -14.13 -1.17
N PRO A 151 -3.36 -15.37 -1.04
CA PRO A 151 -2.09 -15.74 -1.62
C PRO A 151 -2.14 -15.60 -3.13
N LEU A 152 -1.05 -15.08 -3.71
CA LEU A 152 -0.87 -15.12 -5.14
C LEU A 152 -0.35 -16.51 -5.54
N PRO A 153 -0.76 -17.05 -6.69
CA PRO A 153 -0.16 -18.28 -7.21
C PRO A 153 1.32 -18.07 -7.53
N ASP A 154 2.11 -19.13 -7.43
CA ASP A 154 3.52 -19.13 -7.83
C ASP A 154 3.68 -18.68 -9.28
N PHE A 155 4.78 -18.00 -9.57
CA PHE A 155 5.12 -17.59 -10.93
C PHE A 155 6.15 -18.53 -11.54
N ALA A 156 5.89 -18.98 -12.77
CA ALA A 156 6.90 -19.59 -13.60
C ALA A 156 7.88 -18.52 -14.12
N ILE A 157 9.06 -18.97 -14.57
CA ILE A 157 10.04 -18.10 -15.25
C ILE A 157 9.41 -17.44 -16.48
N GLU A 158 9.69 -16.16 -16.69
CA GLU A 158 9.13 -15.32 -17.79
C GLU A 158 7.60 -15.14 -17.76
N GLU A 159 6.95 -15.53 -16.66
CA GLU A 159 5.51 -15.36 -16.53
C GLU A 159 5.15 -13.92 -16.17
N THR A 160 4.12 -13.39 -16.85
CA THR A 160 3.55 -12.07 -16.60
C THR A 160 2.10 -12.20 -16.15
N ARG A 161 1.72 -11.49 -15.08
CA ARG A 161 0.34 -11.41 -14.58
C ARG A 161 -0.06 -10.00 -14.25
N ILE A 162 -1.35 -9.71 -14.43
CA ILE A 162 -1.94 -8.43 -14.03
C ILE A 162 -2.69 -8.64 -12.71
N MET A 163 -2.36 -7.80 -11.73
CA MET A 163 -3.03 -7.74 -10.44
C MET A 163 -3.79 -6.43 -10.32
N LYS A 164 -5.03 -6.49 -9.84
CA LYS A 164 -5.86 -5.34 -9.51
C LYS A 164 -5.99 -5.22 -8.00
N ILE A 165 -5.62 -4.07 -7.45
CA ILE A 165 -5.89 -3.69 -6.07
C ILE A 165 -6.99 -2.62 -6.10
N SER A 166 -8.06 -2.81 -5.31
CA SER A 166 -9.13 -1.83 -5.16
C SER A 166 -9.10 -1.29 -3.73
N LEU A 167 -9.08 0.02 -3.58
CA LEU A 167 -9.01 0.73 -2.30
C LEU A 167 -10.10 1.79 -2.24
N ASP A 168 -11.00 1.69 -1.24
CA ASP A 168 -12.00 2.71 -0.97
C ASP A 168 -11.36 3.80 -0.09
N LEU A 169 -11.33 5.04 -0.60
CA LEU A 169 -10.57 6.16 -0.02
C LEU A 169 -11.35 6.85 1.12
N HIS A 170 -11.65 6.11 2.20
CA HIS A 170 -12.25 6.65 3.42
C HIS A 170 -11.23 7.41 4.29
N ILE A 171 -10.50 8.35 3.66
CA ILE A 171 -9.45 9.16 4.26
C ILE A 171 -9.77 10.64 4.14
N GLN A 172 -9.09 11.48 4.91
CA GLN A 172 -9.32 12.93 4.85
C GLN A 172 -9.01 13.51 3.46
N PRO A 173 -9.67 14.62 3.09
CA PRO A 173 -9.28 15.41 1.94
C PRO A 173 -7.81 15.84 2.04
N GLY A 174 -7.07 15.70 0.94
CA GLY A 174 -5.64 16.02 0.90
C GLY A 174 -4.92 15.36 -0.27
N GLU A 175 -3.63 15.56 -0.33
CA GLU A 175 -2.75 14.94 -1.32
C GLU A 175 -2.04 13.72 -0.71
N TYR A 176 -1.98 12.65 -1.48
CA TYR A 176 -1.41 11.38 -1.06
C TYR A 176 -0.51 10.79 -2.14
N THR A 177 0.54 10.13 -1.72
CA THR A 177 1.40 9.33 -2.61
C THR A 177 1.30 7.86 -2.24
N LEU A 178 1.52 7.01 -3.23
CA LEU A 178 1.48 5.57 -3.05
C LEU A 178 2.86 4.95 -3.28
N SER A 179 3.12 3.88 -2.53
CA SER A 179 4.18 2.94 -2.84
C SER A 179 3.54 1.57 -3.07
N VAL A 180 3.98 0.89 -4.11
CA VAL A 180 3.55 -0.48 -4.42
C VAL A 180 4.77 -1.40 -4.41
N GLY A 181 4.57 -2.63 -4.01
CA GLY A 181 5.66 -3.58 -3.93
C GLY A 181 5.21 -5.01 -4.08
N CYS A 182 6.12 -5.86 -4.54
CA CYS A 182 6.00 -7.31 -4.53
C CYS A 182 7.22 -7.94 -3.86
N GLY A 183 7.03 -9.15 -3.34
CA GLY A 183 8.08 -9.85 -2.62
C GLY A 183 7.68 -11.28 -2.30
N GLN A 184 8.58 -11.99 -1.66
CA GLN A 184 8.36 -13.35 -1.17
C GLN A 184 8.88 -13.47 0.27
N PRO A 185 8.44 -14.46 1.06
CA PRO A 185 8.98 -14.67 2.38
C PRO A 185 10.48 -15.02 2.29
N SER A 186 11.25 -14.58 3.27
CA SER A 186 12.64 -14.97 3.40
C SER A 186 12.78 -16.01 4.51
N GLY A 187 13.16 -17.24 4.14
CA GLY A 187 13.46 -18.31 5.08
C GLY A 187 12.25 -18.89 5.82
N GLU A 188 12.49 -19.49 6.99
CA GLU A 188 11.46 -20.14 7.81
C GLU A 188 10.47 -19.16 8.48
N ASP A 189 10.84 -17.89 8.58
CA ASP A 189 9.99 -16.85 9.16
C ASP A 189 9.13 -16.20 8.07
N GLN A 190 7.89 -16.65 7.93
CA GLN A 190 6.90 -16.10 6.99
C GLN A 190 6.57 -14.62 7.23
N ASN A 191 7.04 -14.02 8.32
CA ASN A 191 6.82 -12.62 8.65
C ASN A 191 7.93 -11.70 8.12
N THR A 192 9.08 -12.24 7.75
CA THR A 192 10.15 -11.48 7.09
C THR A 192 10.01 -11.62 5.59
N GLY A 193 9.49 -10.58 4.93
CA GLY A 193 9.36 -10.54 3.48
C GLY A 193 10.62 -9.98 2.82
N PHE A 194 11.11 -10.65 1.80
CA PHE A 194 12.14 -10.11 0.92
C PHE A 194 11.48 -9.29 -0.20
N ALA A 195 11.79 -8.00 -0.27
CA ALA A 195 11.26 -7.13 -1.32
C ALA A 195 11.93 -7.49 -2.66
N GLN A 196 11.18 -8.07 -3.57
CA GLN A 196 11.62 -8.35 -4.93
C GLN A 196 11.64 -7.08 -5.77
N HIS A 197 10.59 -6.26 -5.65
CA HIS A 197 10.50 -4.99 -6.35
C HIS A 197 9.59 -4.02 -5.61
N ARG A 198 9.99 -2.74 -5.56
CA ARG A 198 9.22 -1.68 -4.93
C ARG A 198 9.34 -0.39 -5.70
N LEU A 199 8.21 0.24 -5.96
CA LEU A 199 8.08 1.58 -6.52
C LEU A 199 7.54 2.50 -5.43
N GLU A 200 8.20 3.63 -5.18
CA GLU A 200 7.82 4.58 -4.13
C GLU A 200 7.47 5.95 -4.71
N GLY A 201 6.53 6.63 -4.05
CA GLY A 201 6.16 8.00 -4.38
C GLY A 201 5.41 8.16 -5.68
N LEU A 202 4.64 7.13 -6.08
CA LEU A 202 3.71 7.22 -7.22
C LEU A 202 2.58 8.21 -6.91
N GLY A 203 2.22 9.02 -7.88
CA GLY A 203 1.19 10.04 -7.73
C GLY A 203 1.75 11.47 -7.81
N PRO A 204 1.17 12.49 -7.16
CA PRO A 204 0.14 12.37 -6.12
C PRO A 204 -1.26 12.02 -6.66
N ILE A 205 -2.11 11.52 -5.75
CA ILE A 205 -3.55 11.55 -5.88
C ILE A 205 -4.12 12.62 -4.94
N THR A 206 -5.21 13.25 -5.33
CA THR A 206 -5.92 14.24 -4.53
C THR A 206 -7.25 13.68 -4.09
N VAL A 207 -7.51 13.66 -2.79
CA VAL A 207 -8.82 13.33 -2.23
C VAL A 207 -9.52 14.62 -1.88
N ILE A 208 -10.72 14.83 -2.46
CA ILE A 208 -11.54 16.02 -2.25
C ILE A 208 -12.77 15.69 -1.38
N PRO A 209 -13.33 16.68 -0.67
CA PRO A 209 -14.56 16.47 0.10
C PRO A 209 -15.71 15.95 -0.77
N VAL A 210 -16.64 15.23 -0.13
CA VAL A 210 -17.94 14.92 -0.74
C VAL A 210 -18.78 16.19 -0.74
N ASP A 211 -19.62 16.38 -1.78
CA ASP A 211 -20.52 17.53 -1.90
C ASP A 211 -21.44 17.69 -0.67
N SER A 212 -21.99 18.90 -0.49
CA SER A 212 -22.76 19.38 0.66
C SER A 212 -23.72 18.36 1.29
N GLY A 213 -23.71 18.27 2.62
CA GLY A 213 -24.63 17.47 3.44
C GLY A 213 -23.97 16.37 4.26
N VAL A 214 -22.70 16.07 4.04
CA VAL A 214 -21.94 15.12 4.86
C VAL A 214 -21.01 15.90 5.79
N TRP A 215 -21.19 15.73 7.10
CA TRP A 215 -20.27 16.32 8.07
C TRP A 215 -18.85 15.80 7.88
N PRO A 216 -17.83 16.67 7.90
CA PRO A 216 -16.44 16.25 7.84
C PRO A 216 -16.12 15.40 9.08
N PHE A 217 -15.32 14.36 8.89
CA PHE A 217 -14.73 13.62 10.01
C PHE A 217 -13.36 14.21 10.36
N TYR A 218 -12.96 14.04 11.61
CA TYR A 218 -11.68 14.51 12.12
C TYR A 218 -10.77 13.29 12.33
N GLY A 219 -9.53 13.38 11.87
CA GLY A 219 -8.57 12.27 11.90
C GLY A 219 -8.16 11.81 10.50
N MET A 220 -7.23 10.88 10.42
CA MET A 220 -6.64 10.46 9.13
C MET A 220 -7.57 9.56 8.31
N ALA A 221 -8.46 8.81 8.97
CA ALA A 221 -9.35 7.84 8.32
C ALA A 221 -10.72 7.84 8.97
N ARG A 222 -11.75 7.55 8.16
CA ARG A 222 -13.12 7.32 8.63
C ARG A 222 -13.31 5.84 8.89
N LEU A 223 -13.34 5.48 10.17
CA LEU A 223 -13.61 4.11 10.59
C LEU A 223 -15.12 3.87 10.71
N PRO A 224 -15.61 2.65 10.47
CA PRO A 224 -16.99 2.27 10.78
C PRO A 224 -17.27 2.50 12.26
N MET A 225 -18.33 3.27 12.56
CA MET A 225 -18.75 3.58 13.93
C MET A 225 -20.27 3.63 13.98
N SER A 226 -20.85 3.07 15.03
CA SER A 226 -22.28 3.18 15.35
C SER A 226 -22.46 3.72 16.75
N ILE A 227 -23.51 4.49 16.96
CA ILE A 227 -23.89 5.03 18.28
C ILE A 227 -25.34 4.62 18.55
N SER A 228 -25.59 4.01 19.70
CA SER A 228 -26.92 3.76 20.22
C SER A 228 -27.10 4.50 21.54
N VAL A 229 -28.27 5.11 21.75
CA VAL A 229 -28.60 5.78 23.00
C VAL A 229 -29.78 5.01 23.64
N GLU A 230 -29.54 4.42 24.80
CA GLU A 230 -30.55 3.77 25.58
C GLU A 230 -31.17 4.79 26.56
N GLY A 231 -32.50 4.81 26.66
CA GLY A 231 -33.22 5.58 27.70
C GLY A 231 -33.73 6.96 27.34
N SER A 232 -34.01 7.28 26.08
CA SER A 232 -34.83 8.42 25.74
C SER A 232 -36.31 8.05 25.87
N SER A 233 -36.94 8.30 27.03
CA SER A 233 -38.41 8.44 27.09
C SER A 233 -38.82 9.60 26.17
N THR A 234 -39.52 9.27 25.12
CA THR A 234 -40.12 10.25 24.21
C THR A 234 -41.15 11.07 25.03
N SER A 235 -40.79 12.27 25.47
CA SER A 235 -41.76 13.23 25.90
C SER A 235 -42.44 13.78 24.64
N THR A 236 -43.63 13.27 24.38
CA THR A 236 -44.57 13.84 23.40
C THR A 236 -44.95 15.24 23.89
N PHE A 237 -44.60 16.27 23.13
CA PHE A 237 -45.22 17.58 23.18
C PHE A 237 -46.13 17.74 21.96
#